data_5b8279c836052f70d6be923f29f6fbc9
#
_entry.id   5b8279c836052f70d6be923f29f6fbc9
#
_cell.length_a   1.000
_cell.length_b   1.000
_cell.length_c   1.000
_cell.angle_alpha   90.00
_cell.angle_beta   90.00
_cell.angle_gamma   90.00
#
_symmetry.space_group_name_H-M   'P 1'
#
loop_
_entity.id
_entity.type
_entity.pdbx_description
1 polymer ?
#
loop_
_entity_poly.entity_id
_entity_poly.type
_entity_poly.pdbx_seq_one_letter_code
_entity_poly.pdbx_strand_id
1 'polypeptide(L)'
;MITQKKYSIYFHIALIFIALFGVFAFYVLFTSSWDQVILPSDSFGALLGRRVLIARIVAIILMLFALVVSLFNAELFGRFLLFAVVWSWISYIDDVIVFEQGVLRANEIAGGFLVMFRPLYLLLITYLGVEHWVRYGDKFE
;
A
#
# COMPACT_ATOMS: atom_id res chain seq x y z
N MET A 1 -20.87 -2.73 -29.38
CA MET A 1 -20.65 -3.73 -28.31
C MET A 1 -19.23 -3.52 -27.79
N ILE A 2 -19.07 -2.86 -26.66
CA ILE A 2 -17.74 -2.58 -26.08
C ILE A 2 -17.33 -3.88 -25.41
N THR A 3 -16.42 -4.61 -26.04
CA THR A 3 -15.77 -5.76 -25.42
C THR A 3 -15.05 -5.26 -24.16
N GLN A 4 -15.64 -5.50 -22.99
CA GLN A 4 -14.92 -5.32 -21.74
C GLN A 4 -13.67 -6.21 -21.79
N LYS A 5 -12.52 -5.58 -21.96
CA LYS A 5 -11.23 -6.27 -21.83
C LYS A 5 -11.16 -6.80 -20.40
N LYS A 6 -11.34 -8.10 -20.22
CA LYS A 6 -11.24 -8.74 -18.91
C LYS A 6 -9.79 -8.68 -18.43
N TYR A 7 -9.60 -8.37 -17.15
CA TYR A 7 -8.28 -8.49 -16.51
C TYR A 7 -7.79 -9.94 -16.56
N SER A 8 -6.48 -10.11 -16.52
CA SER A 8 -5.85 -11.44 -16.47
C SER A 8 -6.16 -12.14 -15.14
N ILE A 9 -6.00 -13.46 -15.11
CA ILE A 9 -6.12 -14.24 -13.88
C ILE A 9 -5.07 -13.79 -12.84
N TYR A 10 -3.88 -13.41 -13.32
CA TYR A 10 -2.81 -12.89 -12.46
C TYR A 10 -3.16 -11.57 -11.79
N PHE A 11 -3.95 -10.72 -12.46
CA PHE A 11 -4.50 -9.51 -11.86
C PHE A 11 -5.37 -9.82 -10.65
N HIS A 12 -6.26 -10.80 -10.77
CA HIS A 12 -7.14 -11.19 -9.67
C HIS A 12 -6.37 -11.82 -8.51
N ILE A 13 -5.36 -12.65 -8.80
CA ILE A 13 -4.48 -13.24 -7.78
C ILE A 13 -3.72 -12.14 -7.04
N ALA A 14 -3.11 -11.20 -7.77
CA ALA A 14 -2.41 -10.07 -7.18
C ALA A 14 -3.35 -9.18 -6.34
N LEU A 15 -4.57 -8.96 -6.81
CA LEU A 15 -5.59 -8.19 -6.10
C LEU A 15 -5.96 -8.84 -4.76
N ILE A 16 -6.18 -10.18 -4.76
CA ILE A 16 -6.47 -10.94 -3.53
C ILE A 16 -5.30 -10.85 -2.55
N PHE A 17 -4.07 -11.03 -3.04
CA PHE A 17 -2.88 -10.92 -2.19
C PHE A 17 -2.78 -9.53 -1.56
N ILE A 18 -2.98 -8.47 -2.35
CA ILE A 18 -2.95 -7.08 -1.86
C ILE A 18 -4.04 -6.83 -0.82
N ALA A 19 -5.25 -7.37 -1.04
CA ALA A 19 -6.33 -7.27 -0.07
C ALA A 19 -5.98 -7.93 1.27
N LEU A 20 -5.48 -9.16 1.22
CA LEU A 20 -5.05 -9.90 2.41
C LEU A 20 -3.89 -9.20 3.12
N PHE A 21 -2.92 -8.72 2.37
CA PHE A 21 -1.81 -7.95 2.92
C PHE A 21 -2.29 -6.65 3.58
N GLY A 22 -3.22 -5.94 2.95
CA GLY A 22 -3.83 -4.72 3.49
C GLY A 22 -4.56 -4.96 4.81
N VAL A 23 -5.37 -6.02 4.89
CA VAL A 23 -6.08 -6.41 6.12
C VAL A 23 -5.08 -6.78 7.22
N PHE A 24 -4.05 -7.54 6.88
CA PHE A 24 -3.00 -7.91 7.83
C PHE A 24 -2.21 -6.69 8.31
N ALA A 25 -1.82 -5.80 7.41
CA ALA A 25 -1.12 -4.57 7.76
C ALA A 25 -1.96 -3.66 8.66
N PHE A 26 -3.25 -3.55 8.37
CA PHE A 26 -4.20 -2.79 9.19
C PHE A 26 -4.30 -3.39 10.61
N TYR A 27 -4.44 -4.69 10.71
CA TYR A 27 -4.46 -5.39 11.99
C TYR A 27 -3.19 -5.12 12.80
N VAL A 28 -2.02 -5.26 12.19
CA VAL A 28 -0.73 -5.01 12.86
C VAL A 28 -0.61 -3.56 13.34
N LEU A 29 -0.99 -2.58 12.51
CA LEU A 29 -0.93 -1.17 12.87
C LEU A 29 -1.88 -0.81 14.02
N PHE A 30 -3.06 -1.44 14.08
CA PHE A 30 -4.03 -1.19 15.15
C PHE A 30 -3.71 -1.88 16.45
N THR A 31 -3.05 -3.03 16.41
CA THR A 31 -2.70 -3.81 17.60
C THR A 31 -1.33 -3.45 18.16
N SER A 32 -0.46 -2.82 17.37
CA SER A 32 0.85 -2.38 17.82
C SER A 32 0.75 -1.07 18.60
N SER A 33 1.40 -0.99 19.76
CA SER A 33 1.51 0.27 20.50
C SER A 33 2.50 1.21 19.79
N TRP A 34 2.27 2.50 19.88
CA TRP A 34 3.16 3.52 19.32
C TRP A 34 4.57 3.43 19.90
N ASP A 35 4.69 3.06 21.16
CA ASP A 35 5.96 2.92 21.87
C ASP A 35 6.80 1.75 21.37
N GLN A 36 6.16 0.74 20.78
CA GLN A 36 6.85 -0.42 20.18
C GLN A 36 7.39 -0.13 18.79
N VAL A 37 6.78 0.79 18.07
CA VAL A 37 7.09 1.07 16.67
C VAL A 37 8.01 2.27 16.52
N ILE A 38 7.99 3.21 17.45
CA ILE A 38 8.76 4.46 17.40
C ILE A 38 9.76 4.51 18.55
N LEU A 39 11.03 4.82 18.22
CA LEU A 39 12.04 5.07 19.24
C LEU A 39 11.72 6.37 20.00
N PRO A 40 11.67 6.32 21.34
CA PRO A 40 11.42 7.50 22.16
C PRO A 40 12.70 8.34 22.34
N SER A 41 13.44 8.68 21.28
CA SER A 41 14.77 9.26 21.45
C SER A 41 14.79 10.80 21.39
N ASP A 42 13.93 11.41 20.59
CA ASP A 42 13.79 12.87 20.52
C ASP A 42 12.45 13.29 19.89
N SER A 43 12.11 14.57 19.98
CA SER A 43 10.87 15.12 19.43
C SER A 43 10.82 15.03 17.89
N PHE A 44 11.96 15.11 17.21
CA PHE A 44 12.07 15.04 15.76
C PHE A 44 11.88 13.60 15.28
N GLY A 45 12.52 12.63 15.93
CA GLY A 45 12.34 11.21 15.61
C GLY A 45 10.89 10.74 15.81
N ALA A 46 10.26 11.16 16.89
CA ALA A 46 8.86 10.86 17.15
C ALA A 46 7.93 11.48 16.08
N LEU A 47 8.21 12.69 15.62
CA LEU A 47 7.46 13.36 14.56
C LEU A 47 7.56 12.60 13.23
N LEU A 48 8.78 12.21 12.84
CA LEU A 48 9.01 11.42 11.61
C LEU A 48 8.30 10.07 11.68
N GLY A 49 8.39 9.36 12.79
CA GLY A 49 7.73 8.08 12.97
C GLY A 49 6.22 8.18 12.86
N ARG A 50 5.61 9.19 13.47
CA ARG A 50 4.18 9.45 13.34
C ARG A 50 3.77 9.76 11.90
N ARG A 51 4.55 10.56 11.19
CA ARG A 51 4.31 10.88 9.77
C ARG A 51 4.30 9.61 8.92
N VAL A 52 5.28 8.73 9.10
CA VAL A 52 5.36 7.47 8.36
C VAL A 52 4.19 6.55 8.66
N LEU A 53 3.78 6.43 9.93
CA LEU A 53 2.61 5.63 10.30
C LEU A 53 1.31 6.17 9.71
N ILE A 54 1.11 7.48 9.75
CA ILE A 54 -0.06 8.12 9.12
C ILE A 54 -0.06 7.84 7.62
N ALA A 55 1.08 7.99 6.94
CA ALA A 55 1.21 7.72 5.51
C ALA A 55 0.87 6.26 5.18
N ARG A 56 1.29 5.30 5.99
CA ARG A 56 0.93 3.87 5.84
C ARG A 56 -0.56 3.64 6.00
N ILE A 57 -1.17 4.18 7.04
CA ILE A 57 -2.62 4.05 7.27
C ILE A 57 -3.40 4.62 6.10
N VAL A 58 -3.05 5.80 5.63
CA VAL A 58 -3.69 6.43 4.47
C VAL A 58 -3.53 5.57 3.22
N ALA A 59 -2.35 5.04 2.95
CA ALA A 59 -2.11 4.17 1.79
C ALA A 59 -2.96 2.88 1.85
N ILE A 60 -3.10 2.26 3.02
CA ILE A 60 -3.94 1.07 3.22
C ILE A 60 -5.41 1.40 3.00
N ILE A 61 -5.91 2.51 3.57
CA ILE A 61 -7.29 2.95 3.40
C ILE A 61 -7.60 3.21 1.92
N LEU A 62 -6.72 3.92 1.22
CA LEU A 62 -6.88 4.20 -0.20
C LEU A 62 -6.88 2.92 -1.04
N MET A 63 -6.01 1.98 -0.72
CA MET A 63 -5.97 0.69 -1.39
C MET A 63 -7.26 -0.10 -1.18
N LEU A 64 -7.75 -0.20 0.05
CA LEU A 64 -9.00 -0.89 0.35
C LEU A 64 -10.19 -0.20 -0.32
N PHE A 65 -10.21 1.13 -0.33
CA PHE A 65 -11.24 1.90 -1.02
C PHE A 65 -11.19 1.67 -2.54
N ALA A 66 -10.01 1.66 -3.15
CA ALA A 66 -9.84 1.35 -4.57
C ALA A 66 -10.34 -0.06 -4.91
N LEU A 67 -10.10 -1.04 -4.05
CA LEU A 67 -10.61 -2.39 -4.20
C LEU A 67 -12.15 -2.44 -4.19
N VAL A 68 -12.78 -1.75 -3.27
CA VAL A 68 -14.25 -1.67 -3.18
C VAL A 68 -14.82 -0.96 -4.40
N VAL A 69 -14.24 0.15 -4.81
CA VAL A 69 -14.70 0.93 -5.98
C VAL A 69 -14.54 0.15 -7.28
N SER A 70 -13.58 -0.78 -7.36
CA SER A 70 -13.39 -1.63 -8.54
C SER A 70 -14.61 -2.49 -8.87
N LEU A 71 -15.43 -2.77 -7.87
CA LEU A 71 -16.66 -3.54 -8.04
C LEU A 71 -17.76 -2.76 -8.77
N PHE A 72 -17.69 -1.43 -8.76
CA PHE A 72 -18.76 -0.55 -9.24
C PHE A 72 -18.38 0.28 -10.48
N ASN A 73 -17.11 0.69 -10.61
CA ASN A 73 -16.69 1.58 -11.69
C ASN A 73 -15.20 1.41 -12.03
N ALA A 74 -14.92 0.83 -13.22
CA ALA A 74 -13.56 0.55 -13.67
C ALA A 74 -12.70 1.81 -13.90
N GLU A 75 -13.31 2.93 -14.33
CA GLU A 75 -12.57 4.18 -14.53
C GLU A 75 -12.13 4.80 -13.21
N LEU A 76 -13.03 4.83 -12.24
CA LEU A 76 -12.74 5.33 -10.90
C LEU A 76 -11.71 4.45 -10.18
N PHE A 77 -11.83 3.14 -10.38
CA PHE A 77 -10.83 2.18 -9.91
C PHE A 77 -9.41 2.51 -10.42
N GLY A 78 -9.28 2.81 -11.72
CA GLY A 78 -7.98 3.16 -12.30
C GLY A 78 -7.35 4.39 -11.68
N ARG A 79 -8.13 5.43 -11.43
CA ARG A 79 -7.65 6.66 -10.79
C ARG A 79 -7.19 6.40 -9.35
N PHE A 80 -7.97 5.68 -8.58
CA PHE A 80 -7.59 5.32 -7.20
C PHE A 80 -6.43 4.37 -7.15
N LEU A 81 -6.35 3.41 -8.08
CA LEU A 81 -5.23 2.48 -8.18
C LEU A 81 -3.92 3.23 -8.48
N LEU A 82 -3.94 4.15 -9.45
CA LEU A 82 -2.77 4.97 -9.75
C LEU A 82 -2.32 5.78 -8.53
N PHE A 83 -3.26 6.41 -7.84
CA PHE A 83 -2.96 7.14 -6.62
C PHE A 83 -2.39 6.23 -5.52
N ALA A 84 -2.97 5.04 -5.35
CA ALA A 84 -2.47 4.05 -4.38
C ALA A 84 -1.05 3.56 -4.71
N VAL A 85 -0.74 3.37 -6.00
CA VAL A 85 0.62 3.01 -6.45
C VAL A 85 1.62 4.09 -6.06
N VAL A 86 1.35 5.34 -6.46
CA VAL A 86 2.23 6.48 -6.18
C VAL A 86 2.42 6.66 -4.66
N TRP A 87 1.33 6.62 -3.90
CA TRP A 87 1.37 6.79 -2.46
C TRP A 87 2.13 5.66 -1.75
N SER A 88 1.98 4.43 -2.22
CA SER A 88 2.68 3.27 -1.68
C SER A 88 4.20 3.39 -1.90
N TRP A 89 4.63 3.85 -3.07
CA TRP A 89 6.03 4.11 -3.35
C TRP A 89 6.60 5.25 -2.49
N ILE A 90 5.88 6.36 -2.38
CA ILE A 90 6.29 7.48 -1.51
C ILE A 90 6.44 7.00 -0.07
N SER A 91 5.46 6.26 0.44
CA SER A 91 5.49 5.72 1.80
C SER A 91 6.63 4.74 2.02
N TYR A 92 6.97 3.93 1.01
CA TYR A 92 8.09 3.00 1.09
C TYR A 92 9.43 3.72 1.14
N ILE A 93 9.64 4.71 0.26
CA ILE A 93 10.87 5.51 0.23
C ILE A 93 11.05 6.26 1.54
N ASP A 94 9.98 6.86 2.05
CA ASP A 94 9.97 7.57 3.33
C ASP A 94 10.35 6.66 4.50
N ASP A 95 9.83 5.43 4.49
CA ASP A 95 10.11 4.42 5.50
C ASP A 95 11.56 3.91 5.47
N VAL A 96 12.11 3.71 4.30
CA VAL A 96 13.51 3.31 4.13
C VAL A 96 14.44 4.39 4.70
N ILE A 97 14.18 5.66 4.40
CA ILE A 97 14.95 6.78 4.94
C ILE A 97 14.85 6.85 6.47
N VAL A 98 13.63 6.75 7.00
CA VAL A 98 13.39 6.82 8.44
C VAL A 98 13.96 5.58 9.15
N PHE A 99 13.83 4.40 8.56
CA PHE A 99 14.36 3.16 9.10
C PHE A 99 15.89 3.16 9.15
N GLU A 100 16.56 3.68 8.12
CA GLU A 100 18.00 3.84 8.08
C GLU A 100 18.50 4.78 9.18
N GLN A 101 17.70 5.78 9.53
CA GLN A 101 17.99 6.66 10.65
C GLN A 101 17.68 6.06 12.02
N GLY A 102 17.19 4.82 12.09
CA GLY A 102 16.91 4.13 13.35
C GLY A 102 15.69 4.64 14.12
N VAL A 103 14.81 5.40 13.48
CA VAL A 103 13.62 5.99 14.10
C VAL A 103 12.49 4.97 14.27
N LEU A 104 12.40 3.98 13.39
CA LEU A 104 11.39 2.92 13.45
C LEU A 104 12.03 1.58 13.84
N ARG A 105 11.39 0.87 14.76
CA ARG A 105 11.74 -0.51 15.09
C ARG A 105 10.55 -1.43 14.83
N ALA A 106 10.77 -2.46 14.04
CA ALA A 106 9.83 -3.59 13.91
C ALA A 106 10.22 -4.66 14.95
N ASN A 107 9.79 -4.49 16.20
CA ASN A 107 10.17 -5.36 17.30
C ASN A 107 9.36 -6.65 17.41
N GLU A 108 8.22 -6.74 16.72
CA GLU A 108 7.34 -7.90 16.75
C GLU A 108 7.51 -8.77 15.52
N ILE A 109 7.27 -10.08 15.66
CA ILE A 109 7.31 -11.05 14.56
C ILE A 109 6.37 -10.62 13.44
N ALA A 110 5.15 -10.16 13.77
CA ALA A 110 4.16 -9.69 12.80
C ALA A 110 4.64 -8.44 12.03
N GLY A 111 5.28 -7.48 12.71
CA GLY A 111 5.90 -6.33 12.09
C GLY A 111 7.07 -6.72 11.16
N GLY A 112 7.87 -7.71 11.55
CA GLY A 112 8.94 -8.28 10.73
C GLY A 112 8.42 -8.90 9.44
N PHE A 113 7.33 -9.65 9.49
CA PHE A 113 6.65 -10.17 8.30
C PHE A 113 6.14 -9.06 7.38
N LEU A 114 5.57 -8.01 7.94
CA LEU A 114 5.11 -6.85 7.18
C LEU A 114 6.24 -6.20 6.39
N VAL A 115 7.38 -5.97 7.03
CA VAL A 115 8.57 -5.40 6.39
C VAL A 115 9.11 -6.30 5.28
N MET A 116 9.14 -7.61 5.51
CA MET A 116 9.66 -8.58 4.55
C MET A 116 8.79 -8.69 3.29
N PHE A 117 7.45 -8.67 3.44
CA PHE A 117 6.53 -8.79 2.30
C PHE A 117 6.24 -7.46 1.60
N ARG A 118 6.71 -6.36 2.12
CA ARG A 118 6.46 -5.03 1.58
C ARG A 118 7.02 -4.80 0.16
N PRO A 119 8.22 -5.25 -0.21
CA PRO A 119 8.69 -5.17 -1.59
C PRO A 119 7.79 -5.95 -2.56
N LEU A 120 7.32 -7.13 -2.15
CA LEU A 120 6.39 -7.92 -2.95
C LEU A 120 5.06 -7.18 -3.15
N TYR A 121 4.52 -6.59 -2.10
CA TYR A 121 3.33 -5.73 -2.19
C TYR A 121 3.51 -4.60 -3.21
N LEU A 122 4.64 -3.89 -3.18
CA LEU A 122 4.93 -2.81 -4.12
C LEU A 122 5.01 -3.29 -5.57
N LEU A 123 5.64 -4.42 -5.82
CA LEU A 123 5.70 -5.03 -7.15
C LEU A 123 4.30 -5.41 -7.64
N LEU A 124 3.49 -6.00 -6.79
CA LEU A 124 2.13 -6.42 -7.16
C LEU A 124 1.20 -5.23 -7.40
N ILE A 125 1.23 -4.19 -6.57
CA ILE A 125 0.39 -3.01 -6.79
C ILE A 125 0.82 -2.24 -8.05
N THR A 126 2.12 -2.18 -8.33
CA THR A 126 2.66 -1.61 -9.56
C THR A 126 2.20 -2.41 -10.77
N TYR A 127 2.25 -3.74 -10.70
CA TYR A 127 1.74 -4.64 -11.74
C TYR A 127 0.25 -4.39 -12.02
N LEU A 128 -0.58 -4.26 -10.99
CA LEU A 128 -2.00 -3.92 -11.16
C LEU A 128 -2.18 -2.60 -11.89
N GLY A 129 -1.41 -1.58 -11.52
CA GLY A 129 -1.44 -0.27 -12.18
C GLY A 129 -1.07 -0.34 -13.66
N VAL A 130 0.00 -1.06 -13.97
CA VAL A 130 0.46 -1.25 -15.37
C VAL A 130 -0.56 -2.04 -16.18
N GLU A 131 -1.07 -3.16 -15.67
CA GLU A 131 -2.09 -3.94 -16.39
C GLU A 131 -3.37 -3.14 -16.62
N HIS A 132 -3.80 -2.37 -15.62
CA HIS A 132 -4.95 -1.48 -15.78
C HIS A 132 -4.71 -0.42 -16.86
N TRP A 133 -3.55 0.23 -16.83
CA TRP A 133 -3.18 1.23 -17.84
C TRP A 133 -3.14 0.65 -19.25
N VAL A 134 -2.49 -0.49 -19.44
CA VAL A 134 -2.41 -1.17 -20.76
C VAL A 134 -3.79 -1.54 -21.30
N ARG A 135 -4.73 -1.91 -20.43
CA ARG A 135 -6.07 -2.34 -20.85
C ARG A 135 -7.05 -1.20 -21.08
N TYR A 136 -6.91 -0.12 -20.34
CA TYR A 136 -7.88 0.98 -20.32
C TYR A 136 -7.29 2.35 -20.63
N GLY A 137 -5.98 2.48 -20.81
CA GLY A 137 -5.29 3.73 -21.04
C GLY A 137 -5.74 4.46 -22.32
N ASP A 138 -6.08 3.70 -23.36
CA ASP A 138 -6.58 4.25 -24.64
C ASP A 138 -7.90 5.03 -24.51
N LYS A 139 -8.55 5.01 -23.35
CA LYS A 139 -9.79 5.77 -23.09
C LYS A 139 -9.55 7.14 -22.48
N PHE A 140 -8.29 7.47 -22.16
CA PHE A 140 -7.92 8.75 -21.55
C PHE A 140 -7.29 9.74 -22.54
N GLU A 141 -7.15 9.34 -23.82
CA GLU A 141 -6.85 10.21 -24.95
C GLU A 141 -8.15 10.65 -25.64
#